data_84641da4ea4a29f61fcf1a2dec6745ef
#
_entry.id   84641da4ea4a29f61fcf1a2dec6745ef
#
_cell.length_a   1.000
_cell.length_b   1.000
_cell.length_c   1.000
_cell.angle_alpha   90.00
_cell.angle_beta   90.00
_cell.angle_gamma   90.00
#
_symmetry.space_group_name_H-M   'P 1'
#
loop_
_entity.id
_entity.type
_entity.pdbx_description
1 polymer ?
#
loop_
_entity_poly.entity_id
_entity_poly.type
_entity_poly.pdbx_seq_one_letter_code
_entity_poly.pdbx_strand_id
1 'polypeptide(L)'
;KKINIGNLKTNIVNKKIKHNVDGNTNTVYINPLNSLRFVLNKLKKDRINLKKDFYVFTGSTVGVVPILGKGLYKGKISSLGSANAIIHWLNK
;
A
#
# COMPACT_ATOMS: atom_id res chain seq x y z
N LYS A 1 10.41 -17.71 -9.67
CA LYS A 1 11.18 -16.48 -9.51
C LYS A 1 10.75 -15.76 -8.24
N LYS A 2 11.68 -15.54 -7.36
CA LYS A 2 11.39 -14.89 -6.08
C LYS A 2 11.24 -13.38 -6.27
N ILE A 3 10.23 -12.81 -5.61
CA ILE A 3 10.03 -11.37 -5.56
C ILE A 3 10.53 -10.87 -4.21
N ASN A 4 11.42 -9.89 -4.22
CA ASN A 4 11.89 -9.26 -2.99
C ASN A 4 10.90 -8.16 -2.59
N ILE A 5 9.92 -8.49 -1.75
CA ILE A 5 8.89 -7.53 -1.34
C ILE A 5 9.44 -6.39 -0.48
N GLY A 6 10.68 -6.49 -0.02
CA GLY A 6 11.35 -5.42 0.74
C GLY A 6 11.94 -4.32 -0.14
N ASN A 7 11.90 -4.47 -1.46
CA ASN A 7 12.48 -3.46 -2.37
C ASN A 7 11.72 -3.47 -3.70
N LEU A 8 10.47 -3.03 -3.66
CA LEU A 8 9.64 -2.87 -4.85
C LEU A 8 9.27 -1.40 -5.02
N LYS A 9 9.37 -0.91 -6.25
CA LYS A 9 8.93 0.43 -6.58
C LYS A 9 7.41 0.51 -6.55
N THR A 10 6.89 1.59 -5.98
CA THR A 10 5.47 1.86 -5.91
C THR A 10 5.18 3.20 -6.55
N ASN A 11 3.96 3.35 -7.05
CA ASN A 11 3.57 4.57 -7.74
C ASN A 11 2.07 4.79 -7.63
N ILE A 12 1.67 6.03 -7.39
CA ILE A 12 0.28 6.47 -7.48
C ILE A 12 0.23 7.60 -8.50
N VAL A 13 -0.64 7.48 -9.50
CA VAL A 13 -0.72 8.45 -10.58
C VAL A 13 -2.15 8.75 -10.97
N ASN A 14 -2.41 10.05 -11.22
CA ASN A 14 -3.58 10.52 -11.94
C ASN A 14 -3.09 11.32 -13.14
N LYS A 15 -3.13 10.71 -14.31
CA LYS A 15 -2.57 11.31 -15.52
C LYS A 15 -3.27 12.59 -15.97
N LYS A 16 -4.57 12.69 -15.70
CA LYS A 16 -5.36 13.85 -16.12
C LYS A 16 -4.87 15.14 -15.50
N ILE A 17 -4.46 15.09 -14.24
CA ILE A 17 -3.97 16.26 -13.51
C ILE A 17 -2.47 16.23 -13.30
N LYS A 18 -1.77 15.30 -13.93
CA LYS A 18 -0.32 15.13 -13.84
C LYS A 18 0.17 14.97 -12.41
N HIS A 19 -0.64 14.32 -11.58
CA HIS A 19 -0.28 14.02 -10.19
C HIS A 19 0.39 12.65 -10.16
N ASN A 20 1.63 12.60 -9.72
CA ASN A 20 2.44 11.38 -9.73
C ASN A 20 3.29 11.34 -8.47
N VAL A 21 3.15 10.26 -7.70
CA VAL A 21 3.91 10.06 -6.46
C VAL A 21 4.59 8.71 -6.51
N ASP A 22 5.90 8.71 -6.31
CA ASP A 22 6.71 7.49 -6.29
C ASP A 22 7.08 7.11 -4.86
N GLY A 23 7.24 5.82 -4.64
CA GLY A 23 7.68 5.30 -3.37
C GLY A 23 8.36 3.94 -3.53
N ASN A 24 8.64 3.31 -2.41
CA ASN A 24 9.25 1.98 -2.38
C ASN A 24 8.78 1.24 -1.13
N THR A 25 8.64 -0.07 -1.24
CA THR A 25 8.25 -0.91 -0.10
C THR A 25 9.25 -0.87 1.04
N ASN A 26 10.51 -0.50 0.79
CA ASN A 26 11.53 -0.40 1.83
C ASN A 26 11.27 0.75 2.83
N THR A 27 10.32 1.65 2.55
CA THR A 27 9.93 2.71 3.49
C THR A 27 8.98 2.21 4.57
N VAL A 28 8.42 1.00 4.40
CA VAL A 28 7.51 0.39 5.37
C VAL A 28 8.33 -0.41 6.37
N TYR A 29 8.69 0.19 7.51
CA TYR A 29 9.50 -0.44 8.55
C TYR A 29 10.78 -1.07 7.97
N ILE A 30 11.40 -0.42 6.99
CA ILE A 30 12.57 -0.92 6.24
C ILE A 30 12.18 -2.10 5.32
N ASN A 31 11.24 -2.93 5.75
CA ASN A 31 10.71 -4.06 5.00
C ASN A 31 9.32 -4.40 5.50
N PRO A 32 8.32 -4.56 4.61
CA PRO A 32 6.95 -4.89 5.04
C PRO A 32 6.85 -6.15 5.90
N LEU A 33 7.80 -7.08 5.77
CA LEU A 33 7.84 -8.27 6.62
C LEU A 33 8.08 -7.92 8.09
N ASN A 34 8.73 -6.80 8.37
CA ASN A 34 8.90 -6.32 9.75
C ASN A 34 7.55 -5.90 10.35
N SER A 35 6.71 -5.23 9.54
CA SER A 35 5.35 -4.88 9.98
C SER A 35 4.52 -6.13 10.24
N LEU A 36 4.60 -7.11 9.36
CA LEU A 36 3.89 -8.38 9.53
C LEU A 36 4.33 -9.10 10.81
N ARG A 37 5.63 -9.16 11.04
CA ARG A 37 6.19 -9.78 12.26
C ARG A 37 5.69 -9.07 13.51
N PHE A 38 5.66 -7.75 13.51
CA PHE A 38 5.16 -6.96 14.63
C PHE A 38 3.69 -7.31 14.93
N VAL A 39 2.85 -7.36 13.90
CA VAL A 39 1.43 -7.68 14.05
C VAL A 39 1.24 -9.12 14.55
N LEU A 40 1.96 -10.07 13.98
CA LEU A 40 1.84 -11.48 14.39
C LEU A 40 2.25 -11.67 15.85
N ASN A 41 3.31 -11.01 16.29
CA ASN A 41 3.75 -11.06 17.69
C ASN A 41 2.70 -10.46 18.62
N LYS A 42 2.08 -9.36 18.22
CA LYS A 42 1.02 -8.72 18.98
C LYS A 42 -0.20 -9.64 19.11
N LEU A 43 -0.64 -10.25 18.01
CA LEU A 43 -1.77 -11.16 18.00
C LEU A 43 -1.49 -12.39 18.88
N LYS A 44 -0.29 -12.92 18.82
CA LYS A 44 0.11 -14.05 19.66
C LYS A 44 0.09 -13.68 21.14
N LYS A 45 0.61 -12.50 21.49
CA LYS A 45 0.61 -11.99 22.85
C LYS A 45 -0.82 -11.83 23.38
N ASP A 46 -1.73 -11.34 22.54
CA ASP A 46 -3.13 -11.12 22.88
C ASP A 46 -3.96 -12.39 22.77
N ARG A 47 -3.33 -13.53 22.46
CA ARG A 47 -3.99 -14.85 22.33
C ARG A 47 -5.08 -14.88 21.27
N ILE A 48 -4.89 -14.13 20.18
CA ILE A 48 -5.82 -14.12 19.06
C ILE A 48 -5.60 -15.37 18.20
N ASN A 49 -6.69 -15.99 17.73
CA ASN A 49 -6.60 -17.17 16.88
C ASN A 49 -6.02 -16.86 15.50
N LEU A 50 -4.87 -17.42 15.17
CA LEU A 50 -4.17 -17.20 13.90
C LEU A 50 -4.50 -18.27 12.83
N LYS A 51 -5.47 -19.14 13.08
CA LYS A 51 -5.82 -20.22 12.13
C LYS A 51 -6.75 -19.77 11.01
N LYS A 52 -7.36 -18.59 11.12
CA LYS A 52 -8.24 -18.04 10.08
C LYS A 52 -7.42 -17.12 9.15
N ASP A 53 -7.85 -17.05 7.91
CA ASP A 53 -7.28 -16.09 6.97
C ASP A 53 -7.60 -14.66 7.43
N PHE A 54 -6.65 -13.77 7.25
CA PHE A 54 -6.83 -12.37 7.58
C PHE A 54 -5.94 -11.49 6.71
N TYR A 55 -6.26 -10.22 6.63
CA TYR A 55 -5.46 -9.24 5.90
C TYR A 55 -4.65 -8.39 6.88
N VAL A 56 -3.43 -8.08 6.50
CA VAL A 56 -2.56 -7.19 7.27
C VAL A 56 -2.17 -6.00 6.39
N PHE A 57 -2.47 -4.80 6.87
CA PHE A 57 -2.05 -3.57 6.20
C PHE A 57 -0.73 -3.14 6.83
N THR A 58 0.35 -3.26 6.05
CA THR A 58 1.71 -3.09 6.57
C THR A 58 2.14 -1.62 6.69
N GLY A 59 1.47 -0.73 5.98
CA GLY A 59 1.75 0.70 6.02
C GLY A 59 1.82 1.30 4.61
N SER A 60 2.05 2.61 4.54
CA SER A 60 2.12 3.32 3.27
C SER A 60 3.56 3.38 2.74
N THR A 61 3.71 3.18 1.44
CA THR A 61 5.00 3.33 0.75
C THR A 61 5.24 4.74 0.24
N VAL A 62 4.20 5.57 0.24
CA VAL A 62 4.27 6.93 -0.32
C VAL A 62 3.83 8.00 0.69
N GLY A 63 3.54 7.60 1.94
CA GLY A 63 3.01 8.49 2.96
C GLY A 63 1.56 8.85 2.70
N VAL A 64 1.14 10.01 3.18
CA VAL A 64 -0.21 10.53 2.94
C VAL A 64 -0.20 11.29 1.61
N VAL A 65 -1.04 10.87 0.68
CA VAL A 65 -1.16 11.49 -0.64
C VAL A 65 -2.46 12.27 -0.70
N PRO A 66 -2.42 13.61 -0.81
CA PRO A 66 -3.66 14.37 -0.92
C PRO A 66 -4.35 14.12 -2.26
N ILE A 67 -5.67 14.17 -2.28
CA ILE A 67 -6.44 14.08 -3.52
C ILE A 67 -6.53 15.49 -4.11
N LEU A 68 -5.76 15.74 -5.17
CA LEU A 68 -5.66 17.06 -5.81
C LEU A 68 -6.71 17.30 -6.86
N GLY A 69 -7.44 16.27 -7.26
CA GLY A 69 -8.48 16.38 -8.28
C GLY A 69 -9.23 15.07 -8.43
N LYS A 70 -10.36 15.13 -9.12
CA LYS A 70 -11.16 13.94 -9.42
C LYS A 70 -10.58 13.19 -10.61
N GLY A 71 -11.06 11.98 -10.83
CA GLY A 71 -10.68 11.13 -11.95
C GLY A 71 -10.03 9.83 -11.49
N LEU A 72 -9.33 9.19 -12.41
CA LEU A 72 -8.75 7.87 -12.19
C LEU A 72 -7.38 7.98 -11.52
N TYR A 73 -7.27 7.36 -10.36
CA TYR A 73 -5.98 7.13 -9.70
C TYR A 73 -5.57 5.67 -9.90
N LYS A 74 -4.36 5.47 -10.36
CA LYS A 74 -3.77 4.14 -10.54
C LYS A 74 -2.63 3.94 -9.55
N GLY A 75 -2.76 2.91 -8.71
CA GLY A 75 -1.69 2.48 -7.82
C GLY A 75 -0.98 1.28 -8.41
N LYS A 76 0.33 1.30 -8.41
CA LYS A 76 1.13 0.22 -9.00
C LYS A 76 2.25 -0.18 -8.05
N ILE A 77 2.44 -1.49 -7.93
CA ILE A 77 3.61 -2.07 -7.26
C ILE A 77 4.35 -2.89 -8.31
N SER A 78 5.62 -2.57 -8.53
CA SER A 78 6.41 -3.27 -9.53
C SER A 78 6.42 -4.79 -9.25
N SER A 79 6.34 -5.57 -10.29
CA SER A 79 6.31 -7.05 -10.24
C SER A 79 5.05 -7.67 -9.62
N LEU A 80 4.19 -6.89 -8.96
CA LEU A 80 2.97 -7.42 -8.32
C LEU A 80 1.69 -7.00 -9.04
N GLY A 81 1.67 -5.84 -9.68
CA GLY A 81 0.51 -5.39 -10.42
C GLY A 81 0.01 -4.02 -10.04
N SER A 82 -1.24 -3.73 -10.39
CA SER A 82 -1.83 -2.43 -10.17
C SER A 82 -3.30 -2.53 -9.77
N ALA A 83 -3.80 -1.45 -9.15
CA ALA A 83 -5.20 -1.27 -8.81
C ALA A 83 -5.62 0.15 -9.14
N ASN A 84 -6.90 0.33 -9.45
CA ASN A 84 -7.45 1.62 -9.84
C ASN A 84 -8.53 2.06 -8.86
N ALA A 85 -8.64 3.37 -8.66
CA ALA A 85 -9.73 3.98 -7.92
C ALA A 85 -10.21 5.22 -8.68
N ILE A 86 -11.51 5.41 -8.76
CA ILE A 86 -12.10 6.58 -9.41
C ILE A 86 -12.61 7.50 -8.32
N ILE A 87 -12.15 8.75 -8.34
CA ILE A 87 -12.53 9.75 -7.36
C ILE A 87 -13.56 10.69 -7.97
N HIS A 88 -14.68 10.84 -7.28
CA HIS A 88 -15.77 11.77 -7.66
C HIS A 88 -15.98 12.78 -6.54
N TRP A 89 -16.29 14.01 -6.93
CA TRP A 89 -16.81 14.98 -5.98
C TRP A 89 -18.32 14.87 -5.94
N LEU A 90 -18.89 14.91 -4.74
CA LEU A 90 -20.33 15.02 -4.60
C LEU A 90 -20.76 16.44 -4.96
N ASN A 91 -21.63 16.56 -5.95
CA ASN A 91 -22.23 17.84 -6.30
C ASN A 91 -23.49 18.02 -5.46
N LYS A 92 -23.55 19.11 -4.74
CA LYS A 92 -24.76 19.48 -3.98
C LYS A 92 -25.55 20.55 -4.72
#